data_f1cefbfe55c3b9dee182233c4677178c
#
_entry.id   f1cefbfe55c3b9dee182233c4677178c
#
_cell.length_a   1.000
_cell.length_b   1.000
_cell.length_c   1.000
_cell.angle_alpha   90.00
_cell.angle_beta   90.00
_cell.angle_gamma   90.00
#
_symmetry.space_group_name_H-M   'P 1'
#
loop_
_entity.id
_entity.type
_entity.pdbx_description
1 polymer ?
#
loop_
_entity_poly.entity_id
_entity_poly.type
_entity_poly.pdbx_seq_one_letter_code
_entity_poly.pdbx_strand_id
1 'polypeptide(L)'
;LFQGMAHIVLRDGLEASSEWMETRTENLEPFKEMIAQMTPERCSGLTTIPVETLEAAAKLYASVDAAMSVHGLGMTEHSHGSEGVMALASLALLTGNVGRSGTGINPLRGQNNVQGSCDMGALPNVYTNYQSADDVEQQKKVSAAWGVKVPTKEGMTYPKMLHAIKEGNV
;
A
#
# COMPACT_ATOMS: atom_id res chain seq x y z
N LEU A 1 -0.95 -3.75 14.04
CA LEU A 1 -2.00 -2.77 14.31
C LEU A 1 -3.27 -3.10 13.49
N PHE A 2 -3.29 -2.90 12.18
CA PHE A 2 -4.50 -3.02 11.33
C PHE A 2 -5.12 -4.42 11.34
N GLN A 3 -4.33 -5.46 11.44
CA GLN A 3 -4.84 -6.83 11.61
C GLN A 3 -5.56 -7.01 12.95
N GLY A 4 -5.07 -6.41 14.04
CA GLY A 4 -5.77 -6.40 15.33
C GLY A 4 -7.08 -5.61 15.27
N MET A 5 -7.09 -4.48 14.58
CA MET A 5 -8.33 -3.74 14.33
C MET A 5 -9.32 -4.56 13.50
N ALA A 6 -8.86 -5.25 12.45
CA ALA A 6 -9.70 -6.13 11.64
C ALA A 6 -10.28 -7.31 12.46
N HIS A 7 -9.49 -7.89 13.39
CA HIS A 7 -9.98 -8.89 14.33
C HIS A 7 -11.14 -8.37 15.18
N ILE A 8 -10.98 -7.17 15.75
CA ILE A 8 -12.01 -6.53 16.58
C ILE A 8 -13.28 -6.26 15.77
N VAL A 9 -13.13 -5.74 14.55
CA VAL A 9 -14.26 -5.49 13.63
C VAL A 9 -15.05 -6.78 13.36
N LEU A 10 -14.37 -7.88 13.03
CA LEU A 10 -15.02 -9.18 12.80
C LEU A 10 -15.63 -9.78 14.09
N ARG A 11 -14.92 -9.70 15.21
CA ARG A 11 -15.41 -10.20 16.51
C ARG A 11 -16.70 -9.51 16.95
N ASP A 12 -16.78 -8.21 16.75
CA ASP A 12 -17.85 -7.37 17.23
C ASP A 12 -18.98 -7.18 16.19
N GLY A 13 -18.87 -7.81 15.00
CA GLY A 13 -19.90 -7.73 13.93
C GLY A 13 -20.03 -6.33 13.34
N LEU A 14 -18.91 -5.62 13.20
CA LEU A 14 -18.86 -4.24 12.71
C LEU A 14 -18.42 -4.14 11.24
N GLU A 15 -18.27 -5.27 10.57
CA GLU A 15 -17.94 -5.33 9.15
C GLU A 15 -19.08 -4.84 8.25
N ALA A 16 -18.73 -4.48 7.02
CA ALA A 16 -19.68 -4.12 5.99
C ALA A 16 -20.66 -5.27 5.68
N SER A 17 -21.79 -4.98 5.04
CA SER A 17 -22.81 -5.97 4.72
C SER A 17 -22.27 -7.17 3.93
N SER A 18 -22.91 -8.33 4.06
CA SER A 18 -22.52 -9.53 3.30
C SER A 18 -22.53 -9.27 1.80
N GLU A 19 -23.50 -8.55 1.27
CA GLU A 19 -23.56 -8.15 -0.15
C GLU A 19 -22.33 -7.34 -0.58
N TRP A 20 -21.89 -6.39 0.26
CA TRP A 20 -20.66 -5.64 0.00
C TRP A 20 -19.45 -6.56 -0.05
N MET A 21 -19.31 -7.43 0.94
CA MET A 21 -18.17 -8.34 1.06
C MET A 21 -18.11 -9.31 -0.13
N GLU A 22 -19.23 -9.92 -0.52
CA GLU A 22 -19.32 -10.86 -1.63
C GLU A 22 -19.00 -10.22 -3.00
N THR A 23 -19.40 -8.97 -3.20
CA THR A 23 -19.25 -8.28 -4.49
C THR A 23 -17.94 -7.49 -4.64
N ARG A 24 -17.23 -7.22 -3.55
CA ARG A 24 -16.09 -6.29 -3.52
C ARG A 24 -14.80 -6.91 -2.99
N THR A 25 -14.85 -8.13 -2.48
CA THR A 25 -13.66 -8.78 -1.91
C THR A 25 -13.44 -10.17 -2.49
N GLU A 26 -12.19 -10.60 -2.45
CA GLU A 26 -11.76 -11.95 -2.77
C GLU A 26 -11.05 -12.56 -1.55
N ASN A 27 -11.04 -13.89 -1.47
CA ASN A 27 -10.34 -14.64 -0.40
C ASN A 27 -10.79 -14.26 1.03
N LEU A 28 -12.07 -13.95 1.22
CA LEU A 28 -12.60 -13.50 2.50
C LEU A 28 -12.43 -14.54 3.61
N GLU A 29 -12.69 -15.82 3.36
CA GLU A 29 -12.58 -16.86 4.39
C GLU A 29 -11.11 -17.14 4.80
N PRO A 30 -10.13 -17.28 3.88
CA PRO A 30 -8.73 -17.32 4.26
C PRO A 30 -8.26 -16.07 5.03
N PHE A 31 -8.78 -14.91 4.69
CA PHE A 31 -8.50 -13.67 5.44
C PHE A 31 -9.03 -13.75 6.87
N LYS A 32 -10.27 -14.18 7.08
CA LYS A 32 -10.86 -14.36 8.42
C LYS A 32 -10.06 -15.35 9.26
N GLU A 33 -9.64 -16.49 8.68
CA GLU A 33 -8.81 -17.48 9.36
C GLU A 33 -7.47 -16.90 9.83
N MET A 34 -6.80 -16.13 8.99
CA MET A 34 -5.57 -15.42 9.34
C MET A 34 -5.82 -14.39 10.45
N ILE A 35 -6.85 -13.59 10.33
CA ILE A 35 -7.20 -12.53 11.28
C ILE A 35 -7.64 -13.10 12.64
N ALA A 36 -8.26 -14.27 12.70
CA ALA A 36 -8.61 -14.91 13.95
C ALA A 36 -7.42 -15.13 14.90
N GLN A 37 -6.21 -15.27 14.35
CA GLN A 37 -4.98 -15.41 15.13
C GLN A 37 -4.40 -14.08 15.63
N MET A 38 -4.90 -12.95 15.15
CA MET A 38 -4.40 -11.61 15.45
C MET A 38 -5.23 -10.94 16.56
N THR A 39 -5.31 -11.61 17.71
CA THR A 39 -6.11 -11.11 18.84
C THR A 39 -5.60 -9.76 19.35
N PRO A 40 -6.44 -8.94 20.00
CA PRO A 40 -6.03 -7.65 20.56
C PRO A 40 -4.82 -7.75 21.47
N GLU A 41 -4.74 -8.80 22.31
CA GLU A 41 -3.65 -9.03 23.26
C GLU A 41 -2.34 -9.33 22.52
N ARG A 42 -2.40 -10.20 21.49
CA ARG A 42 -1.24 -10.50 20.63
C ARG A 42 -0.75 -9.24 19.91
N CYS A 43 -1.67 -8.47 19.35
CA CYS A 43 -1.33 -7.24 18.67
C CYS A 43 -0.79 -6.17 19.62
N SER A 44 -1.34 -6.06 20.82
CA SER A 44 -0.82 -5.19 21.88
C SER A 44 0.62 -5.57 22.25
N GLY A 45 0.91 -6.85 22.41
CA GLY A 45 2.27 -7.33 22.70
C GLY A 45 3.29 -7.03 21.59
N LEU A 46 2.85 -7.05 20.31
CA LEU A 46 3.70 -6.77 19.16
C LEU A 46 3.89 -5.26 18.88
N THR A 47 2.86 -4.46 19.17
CA THR A 47 2.83 -3.03 18.81
C THR A 47 3.09 -2.10 20.00
N THR A 48 3.06 -2.63 21.22
CA THR A 48 3.08 -1.87 22.46
C THR A 48 1.88 -0.93 22.68
N ILE A 49 0.87 -1.00 21.81
CA ILE A 49 -0.37 -0.23 21.94
C ILE A 49 -1.30 -0.97 22.90
N PRO A 50 -1.84 -0.32 23.96
CA PRO A 50 -2.78 -0.95 24.87
C PRO A 50 -4.01 -1.53 24.16
N VAL A 51 -4.52 -2.65 24.66
CA VAL A 51 -5.71 -3.33 24.08
C VAL A 51 -6.89 -2.38 23.99
N GLU A 52 -7.14 -1.59 25.02
CA GLU A 52 -8.25 -0.63 25.09
C GLU A 52 -8.14 0.43 23.99
N THR A 53 -6.93 0.85 23.67
CA THR A 53 -6.67 1.81 22.59
C THR A 53 -6.93 1.18 21.22
N LEU A 54 -6.50 -0.07 21.02
CA LEU A 54 -6.80 -0.83 19.79
C LEU A 54 -8.30 -1.00 19.59
N GLU A 55 -9.02 -1.38 20.63
CA GLU A 55 -10.48 -1.54 20.59
C GLU A 55 -11.20 -0.23 20.29
N ALA A 56 -10.82 0.85 20.98
CA ALA A 56 -11.41 2.16 20.75
C ALA A 56 -11.19 2.63 19.29
N ALA A 57 -9.98 2.46 18.77
CA ALA A 57 -9.64 2.83 17.39
C ALA A 57 -10.42 2.00 16.36
N ALA A 58 -10.51 0.68 16.54
CA ALA A 58 -11.24 -0.20 15.65
C ALA A 58 -12.74 0.14 15.61
N LYS A 59 -13.35 0.30 16.79
CA LYS A 59 -14.76 0.67 16.92
C LYS A 59 -15.06 2.04 16.33
N LEU A 60 -14.21 3.03 16.60
CA LEU A 60 -14.37 4.36 16.00
C LEU A 60 -14.31 4.31 14.49
N TYR A 61 -13.31 3.62 13.92
CA TYR A 61 -13.13 3.51 12.47
C TYR A 61 -14.30 2.81 11.77
N ALA A 62 -14.88 1.78 12.41
CA ALA A 62 -15.97 1.00 11.86
C ALA A 62 -17.37 1.59 12.11
N SER A 63 -17.53 2.50 13.09
CA SER A 63 -18.82 3.05 13.49
C SER A 63 -19.27 4.29 12.74
N VAL A 64 -18.35 4.96 12.03
CA VAL A 64 -18.68 6.17 11.28
C VAL A 64 -19.19 5.82 9.88
N ASP A 65 -20.06 6.66 9.33
CA ASP A 65 -20.61 6.44 7.99
C ASP A 65 -19.53 6.45 6.90
N ALA A 66 -18.52 7.30 7.04
CA ALA A 66 -17.39 7.37 6.11
C ALA A 66 -16.09 7.61 6.86
N ALA A 67 -15.13 6.72 6.67
CA ALA A 67 -13.77 6.87 7.18
C ALA A 67 -12.74 6.90 6.05
N MET A 68 -11.76 7.78 6.19
CA MET A 68 -10.63 7.90 5.26
C MET A 68 -9.35 7.53 5.98
N SER A 69 -8.56 6.67 5.36
CA SER A 69 -7.22 6.34 5.83
C SER A 69 -6.18 7.18 5.11
N VAL A 70 -5.32 7.84 5.87
CA VAL A 70 -4.22 8.64 5.34
C VAL A 70 -2.92 8.07 5.90
N HIS A 71 -1.97 7.75 5.02
CA HIS A 71 -0.68 7.23 5.44
C HIS A 71 0.46 7.87 4.64
N GLY A 72 1.66 7.78 5.15
CA GLY A 72 2.87 8.27 4.50
C GLY A 72 3.98 7.23 4.52
N LEU A 73 5.22 7.72 4.47
CA LEU A 73 6.43 6.90 4.32
C LEU A 73 6.69 5.99 5.53
N GLY A 74 6.25 6.36 6.72
CA GLY A 74 6.32 5.50 7.91
C GLY A 74 5.59 4.17 7.77
N MET A 75 4.59 4.09 6.85
CA MET A 75 3.91 2.84 6.50
C MET A 75 4.64 2.08 5.40
N THR A 76 5.28 2.76 4.45
CA THR A 76 5.71 2.18 3.18
C THR A 76 7.22 1.96 3.07
N GLU A 77 8.04 2.76 3.74
CA GLU A 77 9.51 2.71 3.59
C GLU A 77 10.17 1.77 4.60
N HIS A 78 9.75 0.52 4.61
CA HIS A 78 10.43 -0.55 5.35
C HIS A 78 10.22 -1.92 4.65
N SER A 79 10.91 -2.94 5.11
CA SER A 79 10.94 -4.27 4.46
C SER A 79 9.55 -4.92 4.27
N HIS A 80 8.59 -4.60 5.13
CA HIS A 80 7.21 -5.10 5.11
C HIS A 80 6.19 -3.99 4.78
N GLY A 81 6.60 -2.95 4.05
CA GLY A 81 5.74 -1.82 3.71
C GLY A 81 4.54 -2.21 2.86
N SER A 82 4.73 -3.09 1.90
CA SER A 82 3.64 -3.59 1.04
C SER A 82 2.59 -4.33 1.84
N GLU A 83 2.99 -5.24 2.73
CA GLU A 83 2.09 -6.00 3.60
C GLU A 83 1.36 -5.07 4.59
N GLY A 84 2.03 -4.03 5.07
CA GLY A 84 1.41 -3.00 5.92
C GLY A 84 0.29 -2.26 5.21
N VAL A 85 0.51 -1.83 3.97
CA VAL A 85 -0.51 -1.17 3.13
C VAL A 85 -1.64 -2.14 2.78
N MET A 86 -1.33 -3.40 2.46
CA MET A 86 -2.35 -4.43 2.22
C MET A 86 -3.23 -4.67 3.44
N ALA A 87 -2.66 -4.69 4.65
CA ALA A 87 -3.43 -4.83 5.89
C ALA A 87 -4.37 -3.62 6.14
N LEU A 88 -3.90 -2.40 5.84
CA LEU A 88 -4.73 -1.20 5.90
C LEU A 88 -5.85 -1.24 4.84
N ALA A 89 -5.54 -1.65 3.62
CA ALA A 89 -6.51 -1.79 2.53
C ALA A 89 -7.57 -2.84 2.87
N SER A 90 -7.17 -3.97 3.44
CA SER A 90 -8.09 -5.01 3.88
C SER A 90 -9.04 -4.52 4.99
N LEU A 91 -8.55 -3.72 5.94
CA LEU A 91 -9.39 -3.09 6.96
C LEU A 91 -10.41 -2.12 6.35
N ALA A 92 -10.00 -1.30 5.39
CA ALA A 92 -10.88 -0.36 4.70
C ALA A 92 -11.96 -1.09 3.87
N LEU A 93 -11.59 -2.18 3.19
CA LEU A 93 -12.55 -3.06 2.49
C LEU A 93 -13.52 -3.73 3.46
N LEU A 94 -13.00 -4.29 4.56
CA LEU A 94 -13.80 -4.96 5.59
C LEU A 94 -14.89 -4.06 6.19
N THR A 95 -14.60 -2.76 6.30
CA THR A 95 -15.54 -1.77 6.87
C THR A 95 -16.30 -0.96 5.80
N GLY A 96 -16.18 -1.32 4.51
CA GLY A 96 -16.87 -0.62 3.41
C GLY A 96 -16.35 0.81 3.14
N ASN A 97 -15.17 1.15 3.62
CA ASN A 97 -14.56 2.47 3.50
C ASN A 97 -13.73 2.64 2.22
N VAL A 98 -14.26 2.16 1.09
CA VAL A 98 -13.65 2.28 -0.24
C VAL A 98 -14.73 2.63 -1.28
N GLY A 99 -14.41 3.49 -2.23
CA GLY A 99 -15.26 3.75 -3.40
C GLY A 99 -16.51 4.58 -3.14
N ARG A 100 -16.60 5.27 -2.01
CA ARG A 100 -17.67 6.21 -1.65
C ARG A 100 -17.11 7.58 -1.31
N SER A 101 -17.92 8.62 -1.42
CA SER A 101 -17.53 9.98 -1.00
C SER A 101 -17.12 9.99 0.48
N GLY A 102 -15.99 10.61 0.79
CA GLY A 102 -15.44 10.69 2.14
C GLY A 102 -14.69 9.44 2.62
N THR A 103 -14.55 8.42 1.78
CA THR A 103 -13.80 7.19 2.11
C THR A 103 -12.53 7.06 1.25
N GLY A 104 -11.69 6.10 1.58
CA GLY A 104 -10.53 5.74 0.77
C GLY A 104 -9.24 5.55 1.55
N ILE A 105 -8.22 5.13 0.82
CA ILE A 105 -6.85 4.96 1.31
C ILE A 105 -5.98 5.94 0.54
N ASN A 106 -5.39 6.90 1.24
CA ASN A 106 -4.74 8.05 0.65
C ASN A 106 -3.27 8.13 1.06
N PRO A 107 -2.34 7.63 0.23
CA PRO A 107 -0.92 7.78 0.49
C PRO A 107 -0.49 9.23 0.28
N LEU A 108 0.04 9.86 1.32
CA LEU A 108 0.72 11.16 1.19
C LEU A 108 2.17 10.93 0.78
N ARG A 109 2.57 11.60 -0.28
CA ARG A 109 3.97 11.56 -0.73
C ARG A 109 4.83 12.47 0.14
N GLY A 110 6.12 12.13 0.28
CA GLY A 110 7.05 12.92 1.08
C GLY A 110 7.58 14.16 0.36
N GLN A 111 7.87 14.03 -0.93
CA GLN A 111 8.46 15.10 -1.74
C GLN A 111 7.40 15.85 -2.54
N ASN A 112 7.70 17.12 -2.83
CA ASN A 112 6.84 17.96 -3.66
C ASN A 112 6.71 17.35 -5.06
N ASN A 113 5.48 17.13 -5.51
CA ASN A 113 5.15 16.60 -6.83
C ASN A 113 5.92 15.33 -7.22
N VAL A 114 6.24 14.45 -6.27
CA VAL A 114 6.93 13.19 -6.58
C VAL A 114 6.09 12.28 -7.49
N GLN A 115 4.77 12.36 -7.40
CA GLN A 115 3.88 11.64 -8.31
C GLN A 115 4.14 12.06 -9.77
N GLY A 116 4.10 13.37 -10.06
CA GLY A 116 4.40 13.88 -11.39
C GLY A 116 5.82 13.57 -11.85
N SER A 117 6.79 13.57 -10.94
CA SER A 117 8.17 13.14 -11.22
C SER A 117 8.22 11.69 -11.69
N CYS A 118 7.52 10.79 -11.00
CA CYS A 118 7.39 9.38 -11.40
C CYS A 118 6.67 9.22 -12.75
N ASP A 119 5.58 9.96 -12.98
CA ASP A 119 4.83 9.95 -14.24
C ASP A 119 5.71 10.39 -15.42
N MET A 120 6.64 11.30 -15.18
CA MET A 120 7.63 11.76 -16.17
C MET A 120 8.84 10.84 -16.32
N GLY A 121 8.85 9.68 -15.67
CA GLY A 121 9.90 8.67 -15.82
C GLY A 121 11.14 8.88 -14.93
N ALA A 122 11.03 9.65 -13.85
CA ALA A 122 12.12 9.80 -12.88
C ALA A 122 12.25 8.59 -11.94
N LEU A 123 12.22 7.41 -12.52
CA LEU A 123 12.42 6.11 -11.87
C LEU A 123 13.45 5.31 -12.67
N PRO A 124 14.23 4.43 -12.03
CA PRO A 124 15.32 3.75 -12.70
C PRO A 124 14.90 2.73 -13.77
N ASN A 125 13.67 2.25 -13.71
CA ASN A 125 13.19 1.10 -14.48
C ASN A 125 12.11 1.45 -15.52
N VAL A 126 11.75 2.72 -15.66
CA VAL A 126 10.69 3.14 -16.58
C VAL A 126 11.04 4.44 -17.32
N TYR A 127 10.42 4.61 -18.48
CA TYR A 127 10.29 5.89 -19.17
C TYR A 127 9.02 6.62 -18.69
N THR A 128 8.72 7.76 -19.28
CA THR A 128 7.48 8.50 -19.05
C THR A 128 6.25 7.58 -19.13
N ASN A 129 5.25 7.85 -18.31
CA ASN A 129 4.01 7.07 -18.25
C ASN A 129 4.24 5.59 -17.91
N TYR A 130 5.22 5.30 -17.04
CA TYR A 130 5.54 3.96 -16.52
C TYR A 130 5.83 2.90 -17.59
N GLN A 131 6.30 3.30 -18.76
CA GLN A 131 6.69 2.37 -19.84
C GLN A 131 8.00 1.69 -19.45
N SER A 132 8.02 0.34 -19.40
CA SER A 132 9.19 -0.42 -18.96
C SER A 132 10.43 -0.15 -19.84
N ALA A 133 11.56 0.12 -19.18
CA ALA A 133 12.84 0.34 -19.86
C ALA A 133 13.43 -0.95 -20.45
N ASP A 134 13.01 -2.13 -19.99
CA ASP A 134 13.45 -3.43 -20.49
C ASP A 134 12.58 -3.96 -21.65
N ASP A 135 11.46 -3.32 -21.93
CA ASP A 135 10.55 -3.71 -23.03
C ASP A 135 11.02 -3.11 -24.35
N VAL A 136 11.38 -3.97 -25.31
CA VAL A 136 11.89 -3.57 -26.63
C VAL A 136 10.90 -2.75 -27.45
N GLU A 137 9.60 -3.04 -27.35
CA GLU A 137 8.57 -2.28 -28.07
C GLU A 137 8.39 -0.89 -27.46
N GLN A 138 8.44 -0.77 -26.13
CA GLN A 138 8.43 0.53 -25.47
C GLN A 138 9.69 1.35 -25.79
N GLN A 139 10.86 0.72 -25.83
CA GLN A 139 12.12 1.37 -26.24
C GLN A 139 12.01 1.97 -27.65
N LYS A 140 11.49 1.22 -28.62
CA LYS A 140 11.27 1.69 -30.00
C LYS A 140 10.29 2.87 -30.03
N LYS A 141 9.16 2.73 -29.33
CA LYS A 141 8.12 3.75 -29.28
C LYS A 141 8.64 5.07 -28.69
N VAL A 142 9.33 5.00 -27.55
CA VAL A 142 9.87 6.20 -26.89
C VAL A 142 11.01 6.80 -27.70
N SER A 143 11.93 5.97 -28.27
CA SER A 143 12.99 6.45 -29.14
C SER A 143 12.44 7.19 -30.36
N ALA A 144 11.39 6.67 -30.97
CA ALA A 144 10.74 7.32 -32.13
C ALA A 144 10.07 8.65 -31.73
N ALA A 145 9.39 8.69 -30.58
CA ALA A 145 8.73 9.90 -30.10
C ALA A 145 9.71 11.02 -29.72
N TRP A 146 10.87 10.65 -29.14
CA TRP A 146 11.87 11.62 -28.70
C TRP A 146 12.94 11.94 -29.77
N GLY A 147 13.00 11.19 -30.84
CA GLY A 147 13.99 11.35 -31.92
C GLY A 147 15.41 10.98 -31.49
N VAL A 148 15.59 10.24 -30.41
CA VAL A 148 16.88 9.80 -29.87
C VAL A 148 16.82 8.34 -29.42
N LYS A 149 17.95 7.66 -29.43
CA LYS A 149 18.04 6.31 -28.87
C LYS A 149 18.01 6.42 -27.34
N VAL A 150 17.00 5.78 -26.74
CA VAL A 150 16.89 5.73 -25.27
C VAL A 150 17.74 4.62 -24.67
N PRO A 151 18.08 4.68 -23.36
CA PRO A 151 18.70 3.58 -22.63
C PRO A 151 17.87 2.30 -22.75
N THR A 152 18.52 1.17 -22.94
CA THR A 152 17.85 -0.13 -23.15
C THR A 152 17.97 -1.08 -21.96
N LYS A 153 18.43 -0.56 -20.84
CA LYS A 153 18.54 -1.29 -19.57
C LYS A 153 18.01 -0.42 -18.46
N GLU A 154 17.47 -1.06 -17.45
CA GLU A 154 17.12 -0.38 -16.20
C GLU A 154 18.32 0.34 -15.59
N GLY A 155 18.06 1.50 -15.01
CA GLY A 155 19.00 2.19 -14.15
C GLY A 155 19.15 1.51 -12.78
N MET A 156 20.07 2.00 -11.98
CA MET A 156 20.28 1.48 -10.63
C MET A 156 19.31 2.12 -9.64
N THR A 157 18.71 1.30 -8.79
CA THR A 157 18.03 1.79 -7.58
C THR A 157 19.05 2.32 -6.57
N TYR A 158 18.62 3.16 -5.64
CA TYR A 158 19.51 3.73 -4.60
C TYR A 158 20.37 2.68 -3.87
N PRO A 159 19.83 1.54 -3.38
CA PRO A 159 20.67 0.51 -2.78
C PRO A 159 21.70 -0.08 -3.74
N LYS A 160 21.33 -0.31 -5.02
CA LYS A 160 22.26 -0.80 -6.05
C LYS A 160 23.38 0.20 -6.33
N MET A 161 23.08 1.51 -6.33
CA MET A 161 24.10 2.56 -6.49
C MET A 161 25.11 2.54 -5.34
N LEU A 162 24.66 2.41 -4.08
CA LEU A 162 25.56 2.33 -2.94
C LEU A 162 26.51 1.13 -3.02
N HIS A 163 26.00 -0.03 -3.45
CA HIS A 163 26.85 -1.21 -3.68
C HIS A 163 27.85 -0.97 -4.81
N ALA A 164 27.42 -0.42 -5.93
CA ALA A 164 28.30 -0.12 -7.06
C ALA A 164 29.41 0.89 -6.71
N ILE A 165 29.10 1.92 -5.92
CA ILE A 165 30.10 2.87 -5.38
C ILE A 165 31.13 2.14 -4.51
N LYS A 166 30.69 1.26 -3.60
CA LYS A 166 31.58 0.49 -2.75
C LYS A 166 32.53 -0.40 -3.55
N GLU A 167 32.09 -0.90 -4.70
CA GLU A 167 32.85 -1.76 -5.60
C GLU A 167 33.71 -0.97 -6.62
N GLY A 168 33.62 0.35 -6.63
CA GLY A 168 34.30 1.21 -7.57
C GLY A 168 33.75 1.20 -9.00
N ASN A 169 32.47 0.81 -9.16
CA ASN A 169 31.78 0.72 -10.45
C ASN A 169 30.97 1.99 -10.79
N VAL A 170 31.00 2.99 -9.93
CA VAL A 170 30.37 4.32 -10.10
C VAL A 170 31.29 5.37 -9.49
#